data_cd5c35bcceb56476beccecce8866a19a
#
_entry.id   cd5c35bcceb56476beccecce8866a19a
#
_cell.length_a   1.000
_cell.length_b   1.000
_cell.length_c   1.000
_cell.angle_alpha   90.00
_cell.angle_beta   90.00
_cell.angle_gamma   90.00
#
_symmetry.space_group_name_H-M   'P 1'
#
loop_
_entity.id
_entity.type
_entity.pdbx_description
1 polymer ?
#
loop_
_entity_poly.entity_id
_entity_poly.type
_entity_poly.pdbx_seq_one_letter_code
_entity_poly.pdbx_strand_id
1 'polypeptide(L)'
;MPAVVNDPAAWAKLVGAARSGKEGFFAFYSSVADAITTNVSLMTLPVDDHAIVRGHAVFDTCSLAEGRMYRLQVHLDRLFASAASARLPLPFGGGEAANRERITEIVRATCVASGRRSCDVRFWLTAGTGNLGVTPAGCTPSLYVLCFGGLPGLEDADTVGISEATVPESVAPSSRRPRAHLRRRRLYTAAV
;
A
#
# COMPACT_ATOMS: atom_id res chain seq x y z
N MET A 1 32.91 -1.34 -3.98
CA MET A 1 32.01 -1.72 -5.07
C MET A 1 30.90 -2.58 -4.48
N PRO A 2 29.63 -2.36 -4.81
CA PRO A 2 28.56 -3.24 -4.36
C PRO A 2 28.73 -4.65 -4.95
N ALA A 3 28.33 -5.68 -4.18
CA ALA A 3 28.38 -7.06 -4.63
C ALA A 3 27.25 -7.35 -5.63
N VAL A 4 27.52 -8.20 -6.61
CA VAL A 4 26.48 -8.76 -7.49
C VAL A 4 25.98 -10.05 -6.87
N VAL A 5 24.68 -10.14 -6.60
CA VAL A 5 24.05 -11.29 -5.94
C VAL A 5 22.95 -11.83 -6.85
N ASN A 6 23.11 -13.06 -7.33
CA ASN A 6 22.17 -13.74 -8.24
C ASN A 6 21.37 -14.84 -7.56
N ASP A 7 21.77 -15.27 -6.35
CA ASP A 7 21.04 -16.26 -5.57
C ASP A 7 19.88 -15.60 -4.81
N PRO A 8 18.61 -16.04 -5.03
CA PRO A 8 17.45 -15.47 -4.35
C PRO A 8 17.52 -15.60 -2.82
N ALA A 9 18.05 -16.71 -2.31
CA ALA A 9 18.17 -16.91 -0.86
C ALA A 9 19.20 -15.95 -0.23
N ALA A 10 20.35 -15.78 -0.90
CA ALA A 10 21.35 -14.81 -0.48
C ALA A 10 20.82 -13.38 -0.54
N TRP A 11 20.07 -13.03 -1.59
CA TRP A 11 19.41 -11.72 -1.70
C TRP A 11 18.42 -11.49 -0.57
N ALA A 12 17.52 -12.44 -0.30
CA ALA A 12 16.54 -12.36 0.79
C ALA A 12 17.25 -12.21 2.16
N LYS A 13 18.37 -12.89 2.37
CA LYS A 13 19.18 -12.75 3.59
C LYS A 13 19.74 -11.33 3.76
N LEU A 14 20.26 -10.73 2.70
CA LEU A 14 20.78 -9.35 2.72
C LEU A 14 19.65 -8.34 2.99
N VAL A 15 18.51 -8.49 2.32
CA VAL A 15 17.33 -7.64 2.55
C VAL A 15 16.84 -7.79 4.00
N GLY A 16 16.79 -9.01 4.52
CA GLY A 16 16.40 -9.30 5.89
C GLY A 16 17.34 -8.64 6.91
N ALA A 17 18.65 -8.74 6.69
CA ALA A 17 19.66 -8.10 7.53
C ALA A 17 19.52 -6.57 7.53
N ALA A 18 19.30 -5.97 6.36
CA ALA A 18 19.09 -4.53 6.22
C ALA A 18 17.77 -4.04 6.85
N ARG A 19 16.82 -4.94 7.08
CA ARG A 19 15.52 -4.67 7.71
C ARG A 19 15.42 -5.21 9.14
N SER A 20 16.49 -5.79 9.68
CA SER A 20 16.51 -6.23 11.08
C SER A 20 16.37 -5.00 12.00
N GLY A 21 15.60 -5.14 13.09
CA GLY A 21 15.23 -4.02 13.96
C GLY A 21 14.11 -3.11 13.41
N LYS A 22 13.60 -3.38 12.22
CA LYS A 22 12.35 -2.79 11.69
C LYS A 22 11.16 -3.62 12.20
N GLU A 23 11.01 -3.66 13.52
CA GLU A 23 9.82 -4.23 14.13
C GLU A 23 8.61 -3.38 13.73
N GLY A 24 7.55 -4.02 13.24
CA GLY A 24 6.36 -3.27 12.84
C GLY A 24 5.77 -3.71 11.49
N PHE A 25 6.39 -4.64 10.78
CA PHE A 25 5.79 -5.29 9.61
C PHE A 25 5.41 -6.73 9.96
N PHE A 26 4.11 -7.06 9.90
CA PHE A 26 3.61 -8.32 10.47
C PHE A 26 3.23 -9.34 9.41
N ALA A 27 2.52 -8.91 8.36
CA ALA A 27 2.13 -9.75 7.23
C ALA A 27 1.96 -8.91 5.98
N PHE A 28 2.25 -9.50 4.83
CA PHE A 28 2.14 -8.86 3.53
C PHE A 28 1.55 -9.84 2.51
N TYR A 29 0.55 -9.40 1.76
CA TYR A 29 0.00 -10.09 0.60
C TYR A 29 0.42 -9.38 -0.68
N SER A 30 0.74 -10.16 -1.70
CA SER A 30 0.96 -9.70 -3.07
C SER A 30 0.11 -10.50 -4.05
N SER A 31 -0.71 -9.84 -4.85
CA SER A 31 -1.47 -10.51 -5.92
C SER A 31 -0.59 -11.04 -7.04
N VAL A 32 0.64 -10.53 -7.18
CA VAL A 32 1.61 -11.04 -8.17
C VAL A 32 2.07 -12.46 -7.82
N ALA A 33 2.21 -12.74 -6.52
CA ALA A 33 2.53 -14.09 -6.03
C ALA A 33 1.27 -14.88 -5.64
N ASP A 34 0.12 -14.21 -5.53
CA ASP A 34 -1.11 -14.70 -4.92
C ASP A 34 -0.87 -15.39 -3.56
N ALA A 35 -0.03 -14.74 -2.72
CA ALA A 35 0.44 -15.33 -1.47
C ALA A 35 0.62 -14.29 -0.37
N ILE A 36 0.56 -14.78 0.88
CA ILE A 36 0.84 -14.00 2.10
C ILE A 36 2.19 -14.44 2.67
N THR A 37 3.02 -13.50 3.08
CA THR A 37 4.25 -13.75 3.82
C THR A 37 4.28 -12.96 5.13
N THR A 38 4.86 -13.56 6.16
CA THR A 38 5.22 -12.90 7.43
C THR A 38 6.72 -12.62 7.53
N ASN A 39 7.48 -13.02 6.53
CA ASN A 39 8.92 -12.77 6.45
C ASN A 39 9.17 -11.40 5.77
N VAL A 40 9.69 -10.45 6.54
CA VAL A 40 9.97 -9.08 6.09
C VAL A 40 10.92 -9.04 4.88
N SER A 41 11.81 -10.03 4.73
CA SER A 41 12.73 -10.13 3.57
C SER A 41 12.00 -10.37 2.25
N LEU A 42 10.80 -10.95 2.32
CA LEU A 42 9.97 -11.28 1.17
C LEU A 42 8.84 -10.27 0.91
N MET A 43 8.71 -9.23 1.75
CA MET A 43 7.76 -8.13 1.55
C MET A 43 8.32 -7.16 0.51
N THR A 44 8.25 -7.56 -0.76
CA THR A 44 8.83 -6.85 -1.90
C THR A 44 7.79 -6.54 -2.97
N LEU A 45 8.06 -5.53 -3.76
CA LEU A 45 7.28 -5.14 -4.92
C LEU A 45 8.12 -5.34 -6.19
N PRO A 46 7.53 -5.79 -7.30
CA PRO A 46 8.22 -5.85 -8.59
C PRO A 46 8.73 -4.47 -9.00
N VAL A 47 9.95 -4.40 -9.52
CA VAL A 47 10.57 -3.14 -9.94
C VAL A 47 9.86 -2.49 -11.14
N ASP A 48 9.15 -3.29 -11.92
CA ASP A 48 8.34 -2.88 -13.08
C ASP A 48 6.88 -2.60 -12.72
N ASP A 49 6.50 -2.66 -11.44
CA ASP A 49 5.17 -2.20 -11.04
C ASP A 49 5.04 -0.69 -11.27
N HIS A 50 3.97 -0.29 -11.95
CA HIS A 50 3.73 1.11 -12.29
C HIS A 50 3.54 2.03 -11.06
N ALA A 51 3.30 1.49 -9.87
CA ALA A 51 3.40 2.25 -8.63
C ALA A 51 4.82 2.79 -8.42
N ILE A 52 5.84 1.96 -8.73
CA ILE A 52 7.26 2.33 -8.63
C ILE A 52 7.68 3.17 -9.83
N VAL A 53 7.30 2.74 -11.04
CA VAL A 53 7.73 3.37 -12.30
C VAL A 53 7.18 4.78 -12.46
N ARG A 54 5.90 5.01 -12.10
CA ARG A 54 5.16 6.25 -12.41
C ARG A 54 4.21 6.74 -11.31
N GLY A 55 4.13 6.08 -10.16
CA GLY A 55 3.17 6.42 -9.12
C GLY A 55 1.72 6.12 -9.50
N HIS A 56 1.47 5.21 -10.44
CA HIS A 56 0.12 4.81 -10.83
C HIS A 56 -0.47 3.84 -9.80
N ALA A 57 -0.82 4.38 -8.65
CA ALA A 57 -1.39 3.64 -7.53
C ALA A 57 -2.32 4.51 -6.70
N VAL A 58 -3.24 3.87 -6.00
CA VAL A 58 -4.04 4.46 -4.93
C VAL A 58 -3.97 3.54 -3.72
N PHE A 59 -4.17 4.10 -2.53
CA PHE A 59 -4.19 3.31 -1.30
C PHE A 59 -5.20 3.84 -0.30
N ASP A 60 -5.54 2.98 0.63
CA ASP A 60 -6.23 3.37 1.86
C ASP A 60 -5.66 2.58 3.05
N THR A 61 -5.94 3.04 4.26
CA THR A 61 -5.49 2.41 5.50
C THR A 61 -6.65 2.34 6.46
N CYS A 62 -6.90 1.17 7.01
CA CYS A 62 -7.84 0.96 8.09
C CYS A 62 -7.13 0.33 9.30
N SER A 63 -7.76 0.40 10.48
CA SER A 63 -7.20 -0.19 11.68
C SER A 63 -7.90 -1.50 12.02
N LEU A 64 -7.12 -2.47 12.47
CA LEU A 64 -7.58 -3.65 13.20
C LEU A 64 -7.46 -3.33 14.69
N ALA A 65 -8.55 -3.37 15.42
CA ALA A 65 -8.60 -3.13 16.86
C ALA A 65 -9.29 -4.30 17.55
N GLU A 66 -8.62 -4.93 18.50
CA GLU A 66 -9.12 -6.08 19.25
C GLU A 66 -9.71 -7.20 18.37
N GLY A 67 -9.08 -7.45 17.22
CA GLY A 67 -9.50 -8.46 16.24
C GLY A 67 -10.68 -8.03 15.36
N ARG A 68 -11.06 -6.76 15.37
CA ARG A 68 -12.15 -6.21 14.58
C ARG A 68 -11.65 -5.15 13.62
N MET A 69 -11.95 -5.28 12.34
CA MET A 69 -11.63 -4.28 11.32
C MET A 69 -12.53 -3.05 11.50
N TYR A 70 -11.92 -1.89 11.73
CA TYR A 70 -12.68 -0.65 11.87
C TYR A 70 -13.14 -0.15 10.49
N ARG A 71 -14.46 -0.20 10.25
CA ARG A 71 -15.14 0.37 9.07
C ARG A 71 -14.52 -0.02 7.72
N LEU A 72 -14.06 -1.27 7.55
CA LEU A 72 -13.40 -1.74 6.32
C LEU A 72 -14.18 -1.36 5.05
N GLN A 73 -15.50 -1.50 5.04
CA GLN A 73 -16.30 -1.19 3.85
C GLN A 73 -16.22 0.27 3.43
N VAL A 74 -16.18 1.21 4.38
CA VAL A 74 -16.01 2.64 4.10
C VAL A 74 -14.63 2.92 3.50
N HIS A 75 -13.58 2.22 3.97
CA HIS A 75 -12.23 2.33 3.40
C HIS A 75 -12.18 1.74 1.98
N LEU A 76 -12.88 0.64 1.72
CA LEU A 76 -12.99 0.09 0.37
C LEU A 76 -13.78 1.02 -0.55
N ASP A 77 -14.87 1.66 -0.10
CA ASP A 77 -15.60 2.67 -0.88
C ASP A 77 -14.66 3.80 -1.33
N ARG A 78 -13.82 4.30 -0.42
CA ARG A 78 -12.82 5.33 -0.73
C ARG A 78 -11.75 4.83 -1.71
N LEU A 79 -11.26 3.59 -1.51
CA LEU A 79 -10.28 2.98 -2.39
C LEU A 79 -10.80 2.85 -3.83
N PHE A 80 -12.02 2.31 -3.99
CA PHE A 80 -12.63 2.13 -5.31
C PHE A 80 -12.94 3.48 -5.98
N ALA A 81 -13.45 4.45 -5.22
CA ALA A 81 -13.67 5.80 -5.74
C ALA A 81 -12.34 6.45 -6.21
N SER A 82 -11.26 6.24 -5.46
CA SER A 82 -9.93 6.72 -5.84
C SER A 82 -9.39 6.01 -7.08
N ALA A 83 -9.57 4.68 -7.16
CA ALA A 83 -9.16 3.89 -8.33
C ALA A 83 -9.91 4.32 -9.59
N ALA A 84 -11.23 4.50 -9.50
CA ALA A 84 -12.06 4.98 -10.60
C ALA A 84 -11.63 6.38 -11.07
N SER A 85 -11.38 7.30 -10.12
CA SER A 85 -10.90 8.66 -10.43
C SER A 85 -9.52 8.64 -11.09
N ALA A 86 -8.64 7.76 -10.68
CA ALA A 86 -7.30 7.57 -11.25
C ALA A 86 -7.32 6.70 -12.53
N ARG A 87 -8.48 6.17 -12.92
CA ARG A 87 -8.65 5.24 -14.04
C ARG A 87 -7.77 4.00 -13.92
N LEU A 88 -7.58 3.52 -12.71
CA LEU A 88 -6.86 2.29 -12.45
C LEU A 88 -7.81 1.09 -12.67
N PRO A 89 -7.41 0.10 -13.47
CA PRO A 89 -8.18 -1.12 -13.61
C PRO A 89 -8.12 -1.93 -12.30
N LEU A 90 -9.15 -2.74 -12.07
CA LEU A 90 -9.21 -3.60 -10.89
C LEU A 90 -8.44 -4.90 -11.14
N PRO A 91 -7.78 -5.48 -10.11
CA PRO A 91 -6.86 -6.60 -10.28
C PRO A 91 -7.56 -7.94 -10.53
N PHE A 92 -8.81 -8.07 -10.15
CA PHE A 92 -9.57 -9.31 -10.30
C PHE A 92 -10.72 -9.14 -11.28
N GLY A 93 -11.08 -10.18 -12.01
CA GLY A 93 -12.25 -10.18 -12.90
C GLY A 93 -13.58 -9.99 -12.15
N GLY A 94 -14.68 -9.91 -12.90
CA GLY A 94 -16.05 -9.88 -12.31
C GLY A 94 -16.55 -8.51 -11.85
N GLY A 95 -15.81 -7.43 -12.14
CA GLY A 95 -16.23 -6.06 -11.81
C GLY A 95 -16.01 -5.67 -10.36
N GLU A 96 -16.58 -4.51 -9.94
CA GLU A 96 -16.30 -3.93 -8.61
C GLU A 96 -16.79 -4.81 -7.46
N ALA A 97 -17.99 -5.40 -7.58
CA ALA A 97 -18.55 -6.23 -6.51
C ALA A 97 -17.69 -7.45 -6.20
N ALA A 98 -17.26 -8.18 -7.24
CA ALA A 98 -16.36 -9.34 -7.09
C ALA A 98 -14.99 -8.95 -6.54
N ASN A 99 -14.45 -7.81 -6.99
CA ASN A 99 -13.19 -7.28 -6.44
C ASN A 99 -13.33 -6.90 -4.96
N ARG A 100 -14.44 -6.29 -4.57
CA ARG A 100 -14.73 -5.93 -3.18
C ARG A 100 -14.76 -7.17 -2.27
N GLU A 101 -15.45 -8.19 -2.69
CA GLU A 101 -15.52 -9.46 -1.96
C GLU A 101 -14.13 -10.09 -1.82
N ARG A 102 -13.42 -10.24 -2.94
CA ARG A 102 -12.07 -10.83 -2.96
C ARG A 102 -11.06 -10.03 -2.14
N ILE A 103 -11.06 -8.71 -2.24
CA ILE A 103 -10.18 -7.84 -1.44
C ILE A 103 -10.52 -7.95 0.05
N THR A 104 -11.81 -8.02 0.41
CA THR A 104 -12.23 -8.22 1.80
C THR A 104 -11.69 -9.53 2.37
N GLU A 105 -11.77 -10.62 1.61
CA GLU A 105 -11.22 -11.93 2.01
C GLU A 105 -9.71 -11.87 2.19
N ILE A 106 -8.99 -11.29 1.22
CA ILE A 106 -7.52 -11.14 1.27
C ILE A 106 -7.08 -10.31 2.47
N VAL A 107 -7.74 -9.18 2.71
CA VAL A 107 -7.44 -8.31 3.86
C VAL A 107 -7.63 -9.08 5.17
N ARG A 108 -8.74 -9.82 5.31
CA ARG A 108 -8.98 -10.66 6.50
C ARG A 108 -7.94 -11.75 6.66
N ALA A 109 -7.61 -12.47 5.58
CA ALA A 109 -6.59 -13.51 5.60
C ALA A 109 -5.21 -12.96 6.01
N THR A 110 -4.85 -11.78 5.50
CA THR A 110 -3.59 -11.12 5.85
C THR A 110 -3.58 -10.69 7.32
N CYS A 111 -4.69 -10.19 7.86
CA CYS A 111 -4.82 -9.88 9.28
C CYS A 111 -4.67 -11.15 10.15
N VAL A 112 -5.29 -12.26 9.76
CA VAL A 112 -5.14 -13.53 10.48
C VAL A 112 -3.69 -14.00 10.46
N ALA A 113 -3.04 -13.97 9.30
CA ALA A 113 -1.64 -14.36 9.15
C ALA A 113 -0.68 -13.47 9.97
N SER A 114 -1.02 -12.21 10.20
CA SER A 114 -0.22 -11.30 11.02
C SER A 114 -0.11 -11.74 12.49
N GLY A 115 -1.03 -12.55 12.98
CA GLY A 115 -1.12 -12.97 14.39
C GLY A 115 -1.44 -11.82 15.36
N ARG A 116 -1.78 -10.63 14.84
CA ARG A 116 -2.04 -9.43 15.67
C ARG A 116 -3.54 -9.26 15.91
N ARG A 117 -3.88 -8.82 17.12
CA ARG A 117 -5.24 -8.38 17.46
C ARG A 117 -5.48 -6.91 17.18
N SER A 118 -4.39 -6.12 17.17
CA SER A 118 -4.42 -4.68 16.87
C SER A 118 -3.22 -4.31 16.00
N CYS A 119 -3.48 -3.66 14.87
CA CYS A 119 -2.47 -3.14 13.94
C CYS A 119 -3.15 -2.25 12.88
N ASP A 120 -2.36 -1.54 12.10
CA ASP A 120 -2.85 -0.88 10.90
C ASP A 120 -2.77 -1.82 9.70
N VAL A 121 -3.71 -1.64 8.77
CA VAL A 121 -3.79 -2.44 7.55
C VAL A 121 -3.88 -1.50 6.36
N ARG A 122 -2.83 -1.46 5.56
CA ARG A 122 -2.77 -0.65 4.34
C ARG A 122 -2.91 -1.55 3.12
N PHE A 123 -3.70 -1.09 2.17
CA PHE A 123 -3.89 -1.80 0.91
C PHE A 123 -3.75 -0.84 -0.26
N TRP A 124 -3.05 -1.29 -1.31
CA TRP A 124 -2.80 -0.54 -2.53
C TRP A 124 -3.40 -1.25 -3.73
N LEU A 125 -4.07 -0.48 -4.59
CA LEU A 125 -4.35 -0.87 -5.96
C LEU A 125 -3.36 -0.13 -6.87
N THR A 126 -2.67 -0.88 -7.73
CA THR A 126 -1.71 -0.34 -8.67
C THR A 126 -2.11 -0.69 -10.10
N ALA A 127 -1.60 0.06 -11.07
CA ALA A 127 -1.74 -0.34 -12.47
C ALA A 127 -0.96 -1.61 -12.79
N GLY A 128 -0.10 -2.05 -11.88
CA GLY A 128 0.58 -3.33 -11.85
C GLY A 128 1.82 -3.42 -12.70
N THR A 129 2.25 -4.69 -12.90
CA THR A 129 3.50 -5.04 -13.55
C THR A 129 3.34 -5.15 -15.06
N GLY A 130 4.41 -4.94 -15.84
CA GLY A 130 4.43 -5.22 -17.27
C GLY A 130 5.40 -4.39 -18.09
N ASN A 131 5.52 -3.11 -17.90
CA ASN A 131 6.41 -2.27 -18.72
C ASN A 131 6.99 -1.08 -17.93
N LEU A 132 8.04 -0.48 -18.47
CA LEU A 132 8.65 0.73 -17.91
C LEU A 132 8.22 2.02 -18.68
N GLY A 133 7.14 1.91 -19.46
CA GLY A 133 6.64 3.00 -20.29
C GLY A 133 5.99 4.13 -19.52
N VAL A 134 5.55 5.14 -20.25
CA VAL A 134 4.83 6.29 -19.67
C VAL A 134 3.39 5.92 -19.31
N THR A 135 2.78 5.02 -20.09
CA THR A 135 1.41 4.56 -19.88
C THR A 135 1.37 3.16 -19.31
N PRO A 136 0.37 2.81 -18.49
CA PRO A 136 0.21 1.46 -17.95
C PRO A 136 -0.45 0.49 -18.95
N ALA A 137 -0.47 0.81 -20.24
CA ALA A 137 -1.07 -0.07 -21.25
C ALA A 137 -0.33 -1.41 -21.29
N GLY A 138 -1.10 -2.50 -21.16
CA GLY A 138 -0.56 -3.86 -21.14
C GLY A 138 -0.01 -4.30 -19.78
N CYS A 139 -0.08 -3.48 -18.74
CA CYS A 139 0.27 -3.90 -17.39
C CYS A 139 -0.86 -4.75 -16.77
N THR A 140 -0.48 -5.63 -15.86
CA THR A 140 -1.40 -6.47 -15.08
C THR A 140 -1.67 -5.82 -13.74
N PRO A 141 -2.89 -5.33 -13.47
CA PRO A 141 -3.22 -4.65 -12.22
C PRO A 141 -2.90 -5.49 -11.00
N SER A 142 -2.45 -4.84 -9.94
CA SER A 142 -2.01 -5.56 -8.73
C SER A 142 -2.64 -4.99 -7.46
N LEU A 143 -2.82 -5.89 -6.48
CA LEU A 143 -3.21 -5.59 -5.11
C LEU A 143 -2.08 -5.97 -4.16
N TYR A 144 -1.75 -5.08 -3.25
CA TYR A 144 -0.87 -5.35 -2.12
C TYR A 144 -1.57 -5.01 -0.82
N VAL A 145 -1.39 -5.85 0.22
CA VAL A 145 -1.94 -5.62 1.56
C VAL A 145 -0.82 -5.79 2.58
N LEU A 146 -0.68 -4.84 3.49
CA LEU A 146 0.33 -4.86 4.55
C LEU A 146 -0.32 -4.65 5.90
N CYS A 147 -0.11 -5.58 6.83
CA CYS A 147 -0.38 -5.40 8.25
C CYS A 147 0.89 -4.88 8.94
N PHE A 148 0.77 -3.74 9.61
CA PHE A 148 1.90 -3.09 10.26
C PHE A 148 1.45 -2.34 11.52
N GLY A 149 2.41 -1.94 12.36
CA GLY A 149 2.14 -1.17 13.56
C GLY A 149 3.41 -0.50 14.08
N GLY A 150 3.27 0.26 15.17
CA GLY A 150 4.41 0.91 15.78
C GLY A 150 5.07 1.94 14.85
N LEU A 151 4.27 2.79 14.18
CA LEU A 151 4.83 3.91 13.44
C LEU A 151 5.47 4.89 14.44
N PRO A 152 6.80 5.04 14.44
CA PRO A 152 7.47 5.98 15.35
C PRO A 152 6.88 7.37 15.20
N GLY A 153 6.51 8.00 16.32
CA GLY A 153 5.96 9.34 16.37
C GLY A 153 4.43 9.45 16.25
N LEU A 154 3.70 8.34 16.00
CA LEU A 154 2.24 8.34 16.08
C LEU A 154 1.74 7.82 17.44
N GLU A 155 2.56 7.05 18.14
CA GLU A 155 2.22 6.49 19.46
C GLU A 155 2.05 7.61 20.50
N ASP A 156 2.77 8.72 20.34
CA ASP A 156 2.70 9.89 21.20
C ASP A 156 1.89 11.05 20.60
N ALA A 157 1.18 10.83 19.49
CA ALA A 157 0.44 11.89 18.79
C ALA A 157 -0.60 12.58 19.67
N ASP A 158 -1.17 11.85 20.64
CA ASP A 158 -2.12 12.41 21.61
C ASP A 158 -1.46 13.31 22.66
N THR A 159 -0.16 13.15 22.91
CA THR A 159 0.60 13.90 23.92
C THR A 159 1.55 14.93 23.32
N VAL A 160 2.15 14.65 22.18
CA VAL A 160 3.16 15.51 21.53
C VAL A 160 2.57 16.29 20.35
N GLY A 161 1.47 15.79 19.77
CA GLY A 161 0.87 16.35 18.57
C GLY A 161 1.61 15.95 17.28
N ILE A 162 1.05 16.38 16.15
CA ILE A 162 1.62 16.18 14.82
C ILE A 162 1.83 17.55 14.18
N SER A 163 3.03 17.82 13.69
CA SER A 163 3.30 19.01 12.90
C SER A 163 2.88 18.81 11.46
N GLU A 164 1.99 19.63 10.94
CA GLU A 164 1.55 19.60 9.55
C GLU A 164 1.93 20.92 8.87
N ALA A 165 2.43 20.84 7.64
CA ALA A 165 2.63 21.98 6.78
C ALA A 165 1.54 22.03 5.71
N THR A 166 0.82 23.13 5.62
CA THR A 166 -0.12 23.39 4.54
C THR A 166 0.65 23.98 3.35
N VAL A 167 0.68 23.28 2.23
CA VAL A 167 1.27 23.80 0.99
C VAL A 167 0.16 24.49 0.20
N PRO A 168 0.32 25.80 -0.17
CA PRO A 168 -0.64 26.48 -1.01
C PRO A 168 -0.86 25.74 -2.35
N GLU A 169 -2.09 25.75 -2.85
CA GLU A 169 -2.45 25.06 -4.10
C GLU A 169 -1.62 25.54 -5.31
N SER A 170 -1.10 26.77 -5.25
CA SER A 170 -0.23 27.36 -6.28
C SER A 170 1.16 26.72 -6.36
N VAL A 171 1.61 26.03 -5.30
CA VAL A 171 2.91 25.36 -5.24
C VAL A 171 2.78 23.86 -5.57
N ALA A 172 1.55 23.32 -5.59
CA ALA A 172 1.33 21.94 -6.00
C ALA A 172 1.70 21.80 -7.50
N PRO A 173 2.42 20.72 -7.89
CA PRO A 173 2.73 20.48 -9.30
C PRO A 173 1.46 20.57 -10.13
N SER A 174 1.46 21.39 -11.18
CA SER A 174 0.33 21.57 -12.08
C SER A 174 0.07 20.31 -12.89
N SER A 175 -0.43 19.25 -12.24
CA SER A 175 -1.02 18.15 -12.96
C SER A 175 -2.32 18.67 -13.55
N ARG A 176 -2.42 18.81 -14.87
CA ARG A 176 -3.68 19.02 -15.61
C ARG A 176 -4.58 17.80 -15.45
N ARG A 177 -4.96 17.47 -14.22
CA ARG A 177 -5.94 16.41 -13.91
C ARG A 177 -7.27 17.05 -13.57
N PRO A 178 -8.40 16.46 -14.01
CA PRO A 178 -9.72 17.01 -13.71
C PRO A 178 -9.91 17.17 -12.21
N ARG A 179 -10.37 18.35 -11.79
CA ARG A 179 -10.51 18.79 -10.39
C ARG A 179 -11.55 18.04 -9.54
N ALA A 180 -12.07 16.90 -9.96
CA ALA A 180 -13.29 16.36 -9.37
C ALA A 180 -13.17 15.81 -7.96
N HIS A 181 -11.99 15.40 -7.46
CA HIS A 181 -11.91 14.73 -6.14
C HIS A 181 -10.77 15.16 -5.21
N LEU A 182 -10.05 16.24 -5.51
CA LEU A 182 -8.95 16.74 -4.67
C LEU A 182 -9.38 17.68 -3.53
N ARG A 183 -10.67 17.80 -3.23
CA ARG A 183 -11.19 18.71 -2.19
C ARG A 183 -11.13 18.18 -0.78
N ARG A 184 -10.47 17.05 -0.49
CA ARG A 184 -10.28 16.61 0.90
C ARG A 184 -8.87 16.11 1.15
N ARG A 185 -8.06 16.99 1.76
CA ARG A 185 -6.87 16.75 2.57
C ARG A 185 -5.75 15.93 1.90
N ARG A 186 -4.84 16.63 1.21
CA ARG A 186 -3.47 16.14 1.10
C ARG A 186 -2.75 16.49 2.40
N LEU A 187 -2.67 15.52 3.27
CA LEU A 187 -1.75 15.57 4.40
C LEU A 187 -0.40 15.06 3.90
N TYR A 188 0.56 15.96 3.71
CA TYR A 188 1.96 15.58 3.57
C TYR A 188 2.57 15.71 4.96
N THR A 189 2.85 14.59 5.60
CA THR A 189 3.67 14.57 6.81
C THR A 189 5.12 14.76 6.38
N ALA A 190 5.65 15.95 6.57
CA ALA A 190 7.10 16.15 6.58
C ALA A 190 7.54 15.98 8.04
N ALA A 191 8.23 14.88 8.34
CA ALA A 191 8.98 14.78 9.58
C ALA A 191 10.20 15.71 9.47
N VAL A 192 10.31 16.65 10.40
CA VAL A 192 11.51 17.45 10.64
C VAL A 192 12.39 16.70 11.63
#